data_83706e0f6df5ca6aa726d510fbeef047
#
_entry.id   83706e0f6df5ca6aa726d510fbeef047
#
_cell.length_a   1.000
_cell.length_b   1.000
_cell.length_c   1.000
_cell.angle_alpha   90.00
_cell.angle_beta   90.00
_cell.angle_gamma   90.00
#
_symmetry.space_group_name_H-M   'P 1'
#
loop_
_entity.id
_entity.type
_entity.pdbx_description
1 polymer ?
#
loop_
_entity_poly.entity_id
_entity_poly.type
_entity_poly.pdbx_seq_one_letter_code
_entity_poly.pdbx_strand_id
1 'polypeptide(L)'
;MDSGCVSLLVPKQLQGHQDAFLRGTFASSASAEQNRTAYVIVVTWTDVSSDASVGCIRNEPNMRSGPCASSVWVVLRTHSHISLTSLEILGQRVPLSEVNLVFYDSNEICQSELISRKYPYVKEKDHANDVVPYFIHCVQSDAKEQYPKRRSEPLLLLLWTVVRLFLAVSWMPKVLFEALHSFLKNRLDYSSSFLKQILLRICQIKKIQDDIRAGKSSLLCGRLLTMIAIDVLAGVCVACIISSYASVGDMYSSFCSWTKLLAATVHRLLDWLSGAPAGLKLNQPLTQALSAFFSYHVHLWILYLELADPVLRGVAWVLVWVGMCGASVQVAILSDLLDLATLHLHCFYIYGARLYNLQTSLLGSQWRAFRGRKWNPLKQRVDTYDAGGAISLRRVLTAVVFTLVVFLLPTTTIYYLVFVVLRVSLKLVRGLLAGIVWVLNINPLYLIFLNISGSNRVKGDIYFSTLTDQHQGEAVEGNCEGPLLLSLCTWPSSLSHILTDASPNTFPSRPSPNWSFILSSIMFGEHLL
;
A
#
# COMPACT_ATOMS: atom_id res chain seq x y z
N MET A 1 6.89 19.86 -49.31
CA MET A 1 6.56 19.41 -47.93
C MET A 1 7.66 18.49 -47.50
N ASP A 2 8.40 18.90 -46.50
CA ASP A 2 9.44 18.02 -45.93
C ASP A 2 8.79 16.76 -45.39
N SER A 3 9.32 15.61 -45.75
CA SER A 3 8.80 14.26 -45.56
C SER A 3 8.46 14.00 -44.08
N GLY A 4 7.21 14.25 -43.71
CA GLY A 4 6.66 13.89 -42.41
C GLY A 4 6.16 12.46 -42.44
N CYS A 5 6.54 11.64 -41.45
CA CYS A 5 6.04 10.28 -41.30
C CYS A 5 4.57 10.32 -40.84
N VAL A 6 3.67 9.68 -41.55
CA VAL A 6 2.24 9.60 -41.24
C VAL A 6 1.95 8.24 -40.62
N SER A 7 1.42 8.20 -39.40
CA SER A 7 0.98 6.96 -38.74
C SER A 7 -0.54 6.86 -38.76
N LEU A 8 -1.04 5.88 -39.50
CA LEU A 8 -2.47 5.57 -39.62
C LEU A 8 -2.79 4.34 -38.73
N LEU A 9 -3.57 4.55 -37.68
CA LEU A 9 -3.98 3.51 -36.77
C LEU A 9 -5.35 2.97 -37.12
N VAL A 10 -5.42 1.69 -37.42
CA VAL A 10 -6.62 1.00 -37.95
C VAL A 10 -6.98 -0.17 -37.01
N PRO A 11 -8.24 -0.26 -36.54
CA PRO A 11 -8.66 -1.38 -35.70
C PRO A 11 -8.74 -2.69 -36.50
N LYS A 12 -8.21 -3.79 -35.92
CA LYS A 12 -8.27 -5.14 -36.53
C LYS A 12 -9.70 -5.61 -36.83
N GLN A 13 -10.66 -5.11 -36.09
CA GLN A 13 -12.10 -5.45 -36.25
C GLN A 13 -12.72 -4.98 -37.56
N LEU A 14 -12.07 -4.05 -38.28
CA LEU A 14 -12.49 -3.66 -39.64
C LEU A 14 -12.33 -4.77 -40.68
N GLN A 15 -11.59 -5.82 -40.38
CA GLN A 15 -11.42 -6.96 -41.25
C GLN A 15 -12.76 -7.73 -41.37
N GLY A 16 -13.44 -7.62 -42.50
CA GLY A 16 -14.75 -8.24 -42.75
C GLY A 16 -15.90 -7.27 -43.00
N HIS A 17 -15.72 -5.98 -42.77
CA HIS A 17 -16.70 -4.98 -43.16
C HIS A 17 -16.53 -4.60 -44.64
N GLN A 18 -17.62 -4.67 -45.38
CA GLN A 18 -17.69 -4.22 -46.76
C GLN A 18 -18.50 -2.92 -46.79
N ASP A 19 -17.95 -1.87 -47.42
CA ASP A 19 -18.63 -0.58 -47.61
C ASP A 19 -19.07 0.15 -46.34
N ALA A 20 -18.12 0.47 -45.46
CA ALA A 20 -18.33 1.26 -44.25
C ALA A 20 -17.65 2.64 -44.31
N PHE A 21 -18.21 3.60 -43.58
CA PHE A 21 -17.57 4.91 -43.41
C PHE A 21 -16.61 4.89 -42.22
N LEU A 22 -15.51 5.63 -42.38
CA LEU A 22 -14.49 5.76 -41.34
C LEU A 22 -14.69 7.08 -40.60
N ARG A 23 -14.86 6.99 -39.30
CA ARG A 23 -14.78 8.12 -38.38
C ARG A 23 -13.38 8.13 -37.77
N GLY A 24 -12.82 9.30 -37.55
CA GLY A 24 -11.47 9.34 -36.98
C GLY A 24 -11.12 10.69 -36.40
N THR A 25 -10.02 10.69 -35.67
CA THR A 25 -9.41 11.88 -35.09
C THR A 25 -8.02 12.08 -35.68
N PHE A 26 -7.68 13.32 -35.93
CA PHE A 26 -6.44 13.74 -36.56
C PHE A 26 -5.63 14.60 -35.57
N ALA A 27 -4.37 14.29 -35.39
CA ALA A 27 -3.44 15.12 -34.65
C ALA A 27 -2.13 15.31 -35.41
N SER A 28 -1.59 16.51 -35.34
CA SER A 28 -0.25 16.83 -35.86
C SER A 28 0.69 17.11 -34.70
N SER A 29 1.84 16.47 -34.68
CA SER A 29 2.91 16.72 -33.72
C SER A 29 4.13 17.31 -34.45
N ALA A 30 4.63 18.45 -33.97
CA ALA A 30 5.88 19.02 -34.45
C ALA A 30 7.01 18.53 -33.56
N SER A 31 7.88 17.67 -34.07
CA SER A 31 9.08 17.24 -33.33
C SER A 31 10.13 18.36 -33.40
N ALA A 32 10.50 18.91 -32.25
CA ALA A 32 11.47 20.00 -32.13
C ALA A 32 12.91 19.61 -32.54
N GLU A 33 13.24 18.31 -32.55
CA GLU A 33 14.60 17.85 -32.85
C GLU A 33 14.90 17.64 -34.34
N GLN A 34 13.86 17.49 -35.23
CA GLN A 34 14.10 17.16 -36.62
C GLN A 34 13.36 18.04 -37.66
N ASN A 35 12.68 19.10 -37.23
CA ASN A 35 11.87 19.97 -38.11
C ASN A 35 10.86 19.19 -39.02
N ARG A 36 10.41 17.98 -38.56
CA ARG A 36 9.46 17.12 -39.27
C ARG A 36 8.12 17.11 -38.52
N THR A 37 7.04 17.33 -39.20
CA THR A 37 5.69 17.18 -38.66
C THR A 37 5.27 15.72 -38.75
N ALA A 38 5.04 15.07 -37.61
CA ALA A 38 4.45 13.73 -37.57
C ALA A 38 2.92 13.86 -37.50
N TYR A 39 2.22 13.14 -38.36
CA TYR A 39 0.77 13.09 -38.38
C TYR A 39 0.29 11.75 -37.81
N VAL A 40 -0.70 11.79 -36.93
CA VAL A 40 -1.34 10.61 -36.36
C VAL A 40 -2.82 10.66 -36.66
N ILE A 41 -3.30 9.62 -37.32
CA ILE A 41 -4.70 9.46 -37.68
C ILE A 41 -5.21 8.19 -37.02
N VAL A 42 -6.16 8.34 -36.10
CA VAL A 42 -6.81 7.20 -35.43
C VAL A 42 -8.17 7.00 -36.11
N VAL A 43 -8.38 5.82 -36.65
CA VAL A 43 -9.60 5.49 -37.40
C VAL A 43 -10.48 4.57 -36.58
N THR A 44 -11.78 4.86 -36.56
CA THR A 44 -12.85 4.00 -36.07
C THR A 44 -13.89 3.83 -37.18
N TRP A 45 -14.86 2.97 -37.02
CA TRP A 45 -15.86 2.71 -38.06
C TRP A 45 -17.28 3.09 -37.61
N THR A 46 -18.13 3.42 -38.58
CA THR A 46 -19.54 3.71 -38.38
C THR A 46 -20.33 3.28 -39.62
N ASP A 47 -21.54 2.77 -39.45
CA ASP A 47 -22.42 2.35 -40.53
C ASP A 47 -23.15 3.54 -41.21
N VAL A 48 -23.06 4.74 -40.62
CA VAL A 48 -23.78 5.93 -41.10
C VAL A 48 -22.79 7.00 -41.55
N SER A 49 -22.99 7.54 -42.75
CA SER A 49 -22.25 8.71 -43.21
C SER A 49 -22.61 9.93 -42.35
N SER A 50 -21.62 10.55 -41.74
CA SER A 50 -21.76 11.81 -41.01
C SER A 50 -20.78 12.85 -41.54
N ASP A 51 -21.04 14.14 -41.30
CA ASP A 51 -20.12 15.24 -41.66
C ASP A 51 -18.73 15.12 -41.02
N ALA A 52 -18.59 14.23 -40.04
CA ALA A 52 -17.33 13.88 -39.37
C ALA A 52 -16.62 12.65 -39.96
N SER A 53 -17.03 12.16 -41.14
CA SER A 53 -16.40 11.02 -41.80
C SER A 53 -15.00 11.40 -42.31
N VAL A 54 -13.98 10.61 -41.95
CA VAL A 54 -12.56 10.83 -42.32
C VAL A 54 -12.15 9.91 -43.46
N GLY A 55 -13.00 9.02 -43.90
CA GLY A 55 -12.71 8.10 -45.01
C GLY A 55 -13.79 7.06 -45.25
N CYS A 56 -13.51 6.11 -46.13
CA CYS A 56 -14.41 5.00 -46.44
C CYS A 56 -13.64 3.69 -46.73
N ILE A 57 -14.32 2.57 -46.51
CA ILE A 57 -13.89 1.24 -46.95
C ILE A 57 -14.61 0.92 -48.25
N ARG A 58 -13.88 0.52 -49.29
CA ARG A 58 -14.47 0.15 -50.61
C ARG A 58 -13.77 -1.05 -51.21
N ASN A 59 -14.55 -1.95 -51.77
CA ASN A 59 -14.05 -3.12 -52.49
C ASN A 59 -14.00 -2.92 -54.00
N GLU A 60 -14.76 -1.95 -54.54
CA GLU A 60 -14.79 -1.67 -56.01
C GLU A 60 -14.08 -0.36 -56.36
N PRO A 61 -13.35 -0.32 -57.51
CA PRO A 61 -12.50 0.82 -57.88
C PRO A 61 -13.24 2.02 -58.48
N ASN A 62 -14.56 2.00 -58.67
CA ASN A 62 -15.22 2.88 -59.63
C ASN A 62 -16.26 3.88 -59.08
N MET A 63 -16.26 4.24 -57.80
CA MET A 63 -17.13 5.36 -57.38
C MET A 63 -16.31 6.58 -56.92
N ARG A 64 -16.56 7.72 -57.58
CA ARG A 64 -16.02 9.03 -57.23
C ARG A 64 -16.46 9.40 -55.81
N SER A 65 -15.50 9.59 -54.94
CA SER A 65 -15.72 10.16 -53.62
C SER A 65 -16.14 11.62 -53.73
N GLY A 66 -17.31 11.96 -53.21
CA GLY A 66 -17.65 13.36 -52.99
C GLY A 66 -16.72 13.98 -51.95
N PRO A 67 -16.38 15.26 -52.07
CA PRO A 67 -15.56 15.94 -51.09
C PRO A 67 -16.33 16.07 -49.76
N CYS A 68 -15.90 15.33 -48.74
CA CYS A 68 -16.30 15.67 -47.39
C CYS A 68 -15.44 16.85 -46.89
N ALA A 69 -16.00 17.68 -46.04
CA ALA A 69 -15.38 18.87 -45.47
C ALA A 69 -14.23 18.57 -44.49
N SER A 70 -13.77 17.31 -44.41
CA SER A 70 -12.72 16.87 -43.49
C SER A 70 -11.32 17.15 -44.04
N SER A 71 -10.43 17.59 -43.19
CA SER A 71 -9.01 17.87 -43.50
C SER A 71 -8.20 16.63 -43.90
N VAL A 72 -8.74 15.44 -43.67
CA VAL A 72 -8.09 14.14 -43.93
C VAL A 72 -9.09 13.21 -44.61
N TRP A 73 -8.65 12.48 -45.65
CA TRP A 73 -9.45 11.46 -46.31
C TRP A 73 -8.68 10.18 -46.54
N VAL A 74 -9.18 9.08 -45.97
CA VAL A 74 -8.57 7.75 -46.00
C VAL A 74 -9.43 6.79 -46.81
N VAL A 75 -8.84 6.06 -47.74
CA VAL A 75 -9.54 5.01 -48.50
C VAL A 75 -8.84 3.67 -48.22
N LEU A 76 -9.54 2.78 -47.55
CA LEU A 76 -9.09 1.41 -47.26
C LEU A 76 -9.81 0.41 -48.18
N ARG A 77 -9.13 -0.68 -48.50
CA ARG A 77 -9.66 -1.84 -49.20
C ARG A 77 -9.57 -3.06 -48.31
N THR A 78 -10.67 -3.79 -48.18
CA THR A 78 -10.73 -5.02 -47.37
C THR A 78 -11.09 -6.18 -48.30
N HIS A 79 -10.08 -6.96 -48.73
CA HIS A 79 -10.31 -8.25 -49.38
C HIS A 79 -9.90 -9.37 -48.41
N SER A 80 -8.73 -9.95 -48.57
CA SER A 80 -8.12 -10.90 -47.62
C SER A 80 -7.43 -10.17 -46.46
N HIS A 81 -6.87 -9.00 -46.73
CA HIS A 81 -6.21 -8.13 -45.76
C HIS A 81 -6.63 -6.68 -45.98
N ILE A 82 -6.52 -5.88 -44.91
CA ILE A 82 -6.77 -4.43 -44.99
C ILE A 82 -5.55 -3.79 -45.66
N SER A 83 -5.77 -3.12 -46.79
CA SER A 83 -4.74 -2.38 -47.54
C SER A 83 -5.15 -0.92 -47.71
N LEU A 84 -4.17 -0.02 -47.64
CA LEU A 84 -4.37 1.40 -47.86
C LEU A 84 -4.33 1.68 -49.38
N THR A 85 -5.39 2.24 -49.91
CA THR A 85 -5.50 2.58 -51.33
C THR A 85 -5.06 4.01 -51.59
N SER A 86 -5.52 4.98 -50.78
CA SER A 86 -5.12 6.37 -50.89
C SER A 86 -5.27 7.09 -49.54
N LEU A 87 -4.41 8.05 -49.32
CA LEU A 87 -4.45 8.97 -48.18
C LEU A 87 -4.28 10.40 -48.69
N GLU A 88 -5.24 11.25 -48.39
CA GLU A 88 -5.18 12.69 -48.69
C GLU A 88 -5.24 13.48 -47.37
N ILE A 89 -4.29 14.40 -47.18
CA ILE A 89 -4.22 15.31 -46.02
C ILE A 89 -4.24 16.73 -46.57
N LEU A 90 -5.20 17.53 -46.12
CA LEU A 90 -5.39 18.93 -46.58
C LEU A 90 -5.43 19.07 -48.09
N GLY A 91 -6.04 18.09 -48.80
CA GLY A 91 -6.16 18.07 -50.27
C GLY A 91 -4.90 17.63 -51.01
N GLN A 92 -3.84 17.22 -50.33
CA GLN A 92 -2.64 16.67 -50.97
C GLN A 92 -2.54 15.16 -50.73
N ARG A 93 -2.23 14.40 -51.78
CA ARG A 93 -2.00 12.97 -51.71
C ARG A 93 -0.64 12.68 -51.05
N VAL A 94 -0.65 11.83 -50.02
CA VAL A 94 0.56 11.38 -49.34
C VAL A 94 1.07 10.12 -50.06
N PRO A 95 2.37 10.03 -50.38
CA PRO A 95 2.95 8.81 -50.94
C PRO A 95 2.86 7.66 -49.93
N LEU A 96 2.46 6.48 -50.42
CA LEU A 96 2.24 5.30 -49.55
C LEU A 96 3.52 4.83 -48.81
N SER A 97 4.67 5.13 -49.37
CA SER A 97 5.98 4.83 -48.73
C SER A 97 6.28 5.65 -47.46
N GLU A 98 5.58 6.76 -47.26
CA GLU A 98 5.73 7.62 -46.07
C GLU A 98 4.67 7.32 -45.00
N VAL A 99 3.82 6.30 -45.21
CA VAL A 99 2.72 5.95 -44.31
C VAL A 99 3.04 4.68 -43.56
N ASN A 100 2.97 4.74 -42.23
CA ASN A 100 2.99 3.58 -41.34
C ASN A 100 1.54 3.17 -41.04
N LEU A 101 1.16 1.97 -41.46
CA LEU A 101 -0.16 1.41 -41.16
C LEU A 101 -0.07 0.54 -39.90
N VAL A 102 -0.70 0.99 -38.82
CA VAL A 102 -0.64 0.33 -37.50
C VAL A 102 -1.98 -0.32 -37.18
N PHE A 103 -2.00 -1.63 -37.08
CA PHE A 103 -3.19 -2.38 -36.69
C PHE A 103 -3.25 -2.53 -35.17
N TYR A 104 -4.40 -2.24 -34.55
CA TYR A 104 -4.60 -2.38 -33.12
C TYR A 104 -5.89 -3.13 -32.78
N ASP A 105 -5.93 -3.76 -31.61
CA ASP A 105 -7.15 -4.35 -31.04
C ASP A 105 -7.73 -3.39 -29.99
N SER A 106 -8.88 -2.78 -30.32
CA SER A 106 -9.57 -1.85 -29.43
C SER A 106 -10.01 -2.52 -28.13
N ASN A 107 -10.41 -3.81 -28.17
CA ASN A 107 -10.83 -4.55 -26.99
C ASN A 107 -9.68 -4.75 -25.99
N GLU A 108 -8.47 -5.09 -26.46
CA GLU A 108 -7.31 -5.25 -25.58
C GLU A 108 -6.96 -3.96 -24.87
N ILE A 109 -6.92 -2.84 -25.61
CA ILE A 109 -6.57 -1.52 -25.06
C ILE A 109 -7.62 -1.05 -24.05
N CYS A 110 -8.92 -1.17 -24.41
CA CYS A 110 -10.02 -0.74 -23.55
C CYS A 110 -10.21 -1.62 -22.32
N GLN A 111 -9.84 -2.89 -22.39
CA GLN A 111 -9.90 -3.81 -21.25
C GLN A 111 -8.76 -3.59 -20.26
N SER A 112 -7.64 -3.04 -20.67
CA SER A 112 -6.52 -2.78 -19.78
C SER A 112 -6.74 -1.55 -18.89
N GLU A 113 -6.79 -1.75 -17.59
CA GLU A 113 -6.81 -0.65 -16.61
C GLU A 113 -5.41 -0.07 -16.37
N LEU A 114 -4.35 -0.86 -16.55
CA LEU A 114 -2.98 -0.41 -16.35
C LEU A 114 -2.54 0.55 -17.45
N ILE A 115 -2.88 0.27 -18.71
CA ILE A 115 -2.65 1.19 -19.83
C ILE A 115 -3.37 2.52 -19.58
N SER A 116 -4.64 2.48 -19.12
CA SER A 116 -5.41 3.67 -18.79
C SER A 116 -4.81 4.52 -17.68
N ARG A 117 -4.10 3.90 -16.74
CA ARG A 117 -3.42 4.60 -15.63
C ARG A 117 -2.04 5.12 -16.02
N LYS A 118 -1.30 4.36 -16.81
CA LYS A 118 0.04 4.72 -17.27
C LYS A 118 0.00 5.92 -18.22
N TYR A 119 -1.07 6.03 -19.00
CA TYR A 119 -1.28 7.11 -19.97
C TYR A 119 -2.57 7.89 -19.62
N PRO A 120 -2.54 8.74 -18.57
CA PRO A 120 -3.70 9.54 -18.20
C PRO A 120 -4.03 10.58 -19.28
N TYR A 121 -5.30 10.98 -19.34
CA TYR A 121 -5.76 12.03 -20.26
C TYR A 121 -5.00 13.34 -20.03
N VAL A 122 -4.32 13.82 -21.06
CA VAL A 122 -3.66 15.13 -21.09
C VAL A 122 -4.56 16.08 -21.86
N LYS A 123 -4.83 17.27 -21.31
CA LYS A 123 -5.65 18.29 -21.98
C LYS A 123 -4.99 18.74 -23.30
N GLU A 124 -5.79 19.06 -24.29
CA GLU A 124 -5.47 19.36 -25.69
C GLU A 124 -4.25 20.28 -25.98
N LYS A 125 -3.74 21.01 -24.99
CA LYS A 125 -2.63 21.95 -25.20
C LYS A 125 -1.21 21.34 -25.14
N ASP A 126 -1.07 20.12 -24.62
CA ASP A 126 0.24 19.46 -24.45
C ASP A 126 0.47 18.31 -25.45
N HIS A 127 -0.38 18.18 -26.46
CA HIS A 127 -0.37 17.05 -27.43
C HIS A 127 0.83 17.02 -28.38
N ALA A 128 1.69 18.02 -28.36
CA ALA A 128 2.76 18.15 -29.35
C ALA A 128 3.86 17.08 -29.24
N ASN A 129 4.03 16.43 -28.07
CA ASN A 129 5.20 15.59 -27.82
C ASN A 129 4.92 14.09 -27.62
N ASP A 130 3.69 13.63 -27.31
CA ASP A 130 3.43 12.23 -27.00
C ASP A 130 2.20 11.67 -27.77
N VAL A 131 2.48 10.96 -28.85
CA VAL A 131 1.50 10.32 -29.72
C VAL A 131 0.71 9.21 -29.02
N VAL A 132 1.37 8.43 -28.16
CA VAL A 132 0.79 7.24 -27.51
C VAL A 132 -0.34 7.59 -26.52
N PRO A 133 -0.21 8.57 -25.62
CA PRO A 133 -1.31 8.99 -24.74
C PRO A 133 -2.53 9.50 -25.50
N TYR A 134 -2.32 10.28 -26.58
CA TYR A 134 -3.39 10.78 -27.43
C TYR A 134 -4.17 9.64 -28.10
N PHE A 135 -3.45 8.71 -28.72
CA PHE A 135 -4.04 7.52 -29.33
C PHE A 135 -4.90 6.71 -28.34
N ILE A 136 -4.35 6.40 -27.15
CA ILE A 136 -5.05 5.64 -26.13
C ILE A 136 -6.32 6.35 -25.70
N HIS A 137 -6.27 7.67 -25.54
CA HIS A 137 -7.44 8.47 -25.20
C HIS A 137 -8.51 8.41 -26.29
N CYS A 138 -8.14 8.55 -27.57
CA CYS A 138 -9.09 8.44 -28.68
C CYS A 138 -9.78 7.08 -28.71
N VAL A 139 -9.01 5.98 -28.60
CA VAL A 139 -9.57 4.62 -28.56
C VAL A 139 -10.51 4.41 -27.36
N GLN A 140 -10.17 4.96 -26.21
CA GLN A 140 -11.02 4.84 -25.01
C GLN A 140 -12.27 5.71 -25.06
N SER A 141 -12.23 6.89 -25.71
CA SER A 141 -13.41 7.74 -25.87
C SER A 141 -14.43 7.10 -26.82
N ASP A 142 -13.95 6.59 -27.94
CA ASP A 142 -14.81 5.93 -28.95
C ASP A 142 -15.41 4.63 -28.39
N ALA A 143 -14.63 3.85 -27.63
CA ALA A 143 -15.14 2.66 -26.99
C ALA A 143 -16.19 2.94 -25.89
N LYS A 144 -16.16 4.10 -25.24
CA LYS A 144 -17.22 4.50 -24.29
C LYS A 144 -18.55 4.79 -24.99
N GLU A 145 -18.51 5.28 -26.23
CA GLU A 145 -19.72 5.48 -27.06
C GLU A 145 -20.28 4.15 -27.54
N GLN A 146 -19.43 3.23 -28.03
CA GLN A 146 -19.84 1.94 -28.59
C GLN A 146 -20.21 0.88 -27.56
N TYR A 147 -19.58 0.88 -26.39
CA TYR A 147 -19.79 -0.10 -25.31
C TYR A 147 -20.24 0.57 -24.01
N PRO A 148 -21.52 0.95 -23.89
CA PRO A 148 -22.02 1.56 -22.67
C PRO A 148 -21.96 0.55 -21.52
N LYS A 149 -21.22 0.90 -20.47
CA LYS A 149 -21.09 0.22 -19.17
C LYS A 149 -20.60 -1.23 -19.23
N ARG A 150 -19.33 -1.38 -18.94
CA ARG A 150 -18.70 -2.65 -18.59
C ARG A 150 -19.52 -3.36 -17.51
N ARG A 151 -20.17 -4.49 -17.85
CA ARG A 151 -20.89 -5.34 -16.88
C ARG A 151 -19.89 -5.80 -15.82
N SER A 152 -20.23 -5.58 -14.55
CA SER A 152 -19.49 -6.16 -13.44
C SER A 152 -19.44 -7.68 -13.62
N GLU A 153 -18.25 -8.28 -13.49
CA GLU A 153 -18.13 -9.73 -13.63
C GLU A 153 -19.04 -10.45 -12.63
N PRO A 154 -19.77 -11.47 -13.05
CA PRO A 154 -20.67 -12.19 -12.15
C PRO A 154 -19.93 -12.77 -10.94
N LEU A 155 -18.67 -13.16 -11.10
CA LEU A 155 -17.80 -13.63 -10.02
C LEU A 155 -17.56 -12.54 -8.96
N LEU A 156 -17.31 -11.29 -9.36
CA LEU A 156 -17.12 -10.17 -8.43
C LEU A 156 -18.41 -9.84 -7.67
N LEU A 157 -19.57 -9.93 -8.33
CA LEU A 157 -20.86 -9.74 -7.68
C LEU A 157 -21.14 -10.88 -6.69
N LEU A 158 -20.82 -12.12 -7.04
CA LEU A 158 -20.98 -13.27 -6.15
C LEU A 158 -20.04 -13.15 -4.94
N LEU A 159 -18.76 -12.82 -5.15
CA LEU A 159 -17.83 -12.55 -4.05
C LEU A 159 -18.31 -11.40 -3.17
N TRP A 160 -18.85 -10.34 -3.76
CA TRP A 160 -19.42 -9.22 -3.01
C TRP A 160 -20.63 -9.64 -2.17
N THR A 161 -21.54 -10.45 -2.72
CA THR A 161 -22.70 -10.93 -1.96
C THR A 161 -22.26 -11.81 -0.79
N VAL A 162 -21.27 -12.68 -0.98
CA VAL A 162 -20.68 -13.51 0.08
C VAL A 162 -20.04 -12.66 1.17
N VAL A 163 -19.17 -11.70 0.78
CA VAL A 163 -18.52 -10.76 1.73
C VAL A 163 -19.57 -9.92 2.47
N ARG A 164 -20.60 -9.47 1.77
CA ARG A 164 -21.72 -8.72 2.33
C ARG A 164 -22.52 -9.51 3.34
N LEU A 165 -22.84 -10.77 3.03
CA LEU A 165 -23.57 -11.67 3.93
C LEU A 165 -22.76 -11.93 5.21
N PHE A 166 -21.46 -12.16 5.07
CA PHE A 166 -20.58 -12.51 6.19
C PHE A 166 -20.33 -11.32 7.14
N LEU A 167 -20.20 -10.11 6.60
CA LEU A 167 -19.83 -8.94 7.40
C LEU A 167 -21.05 -8.23 8.03
N ALA A 168 -22.28 -8.56 7.63
CA ALA A 168 -23.53 -7.89 8.08
C ALA A 168 -23.50 -6.34 8.03
N VAL A 169 -22.37 -5.77 7.55
CA VAL A 169 -22.08 -4.32 7.53
C VAL A 169 -22.96 -3.59 6.51
N SER A 170 -23.54 -4.32 5.59
CA SER A 170 -24.38 -3.74 4.53
C SER A 170 -25.71 -3.13 5.03
N TRP A 171 -26.10 -3.45 6.25
CA TRP A 171 -27.30 -2.91 6.89
C TRP A 171 -27.03 -1.60 7.63
N MET A 172 -25.76 -1.23 7.82
CA MET A 172 -25.45 0.04 8.46
C MET A 172 -25.76 1.21 7.54
N PRO A 173 -26.61 2.16 7.97
CA PRO A 173 -26.87 3.37 7.19
C PRO A 173 -25.56 4.16 7.02
N LYS A 174 -25.40 4.78 5.85
CA LYS A 174 -24.19 5.55 5.49
C LYS A 174 -23.77 6.55 6.56
N VAL A 175 -24.76 7.19 7.19
CA VAL A 175 -24.56 8.19 8.27
C VAL A 175 -23.92 7.54 9.51
N LEU A 176 -24.41 6.36 9.94
CA LEU A 176 -23.84 5.65 11.09
C LEU A 176 -22.41 5.18 10.81
N PHE A 177 -22.15 4.77 9.58
CA PHE A 177 -20.83 4.37 9.13
C PHE A 177 -19.84 5.56 9.14
N GLU A 178 -20.26 6.73 8.63
CA GLU A 178 -19.43 7.94 8.64
C GLU A 178 -19.22 8.48 10.07
N ALA A 179 -20.25 8.42 10.90
CA ALA A 179 -20.15 8.79 12.31
C ALA A 179 -19.19 7.86 13.07
N LEU A 180 -19.31 6.54 12.87
CA LEU A 180 -18.43 5.56 13.50
C LEU A 180 -16.97 5.73 13.03
N HIS A 181 -16.75 5.92 11.74
CA HIS A 181 -15.43 6.19 11.18
C HIS A 181 -14.81 7.46 11.74
N SER A 182 -15.59 8.56 11.80
CA SER A 182 -15.12 9.83 12.35
C SER A 182 -14.84 9.75 13.86
N PHE A 183 -15.73 9.08 14.61
CA PHE A 183 -15.56 8.86 16.05
C PHE A 183 -14.31 8.03 16.35
N LEU A 184 -14.13 6.91 15.66
CA LEU A 184 -12.97 6.03 15.81
C LEU A 184 -11.68 6.73 15.40
N LYS A 185 -11.68 7.48 14.31
CA LYS A 185 -10.51 8.24 13.86
C LYS A 185 -10.09 9.33 14.84
N ASN A 186 -11.04 10.05 15.43
CA ASN A 186 -10.74 11.20 16.30
C ASN A 186 -10.44 10.84 17.75
N ARG A 187 -10.99 9.70 18.26
CA ARG A 187 -10.87 9.31 19.68
C ARG A 187 -9.87 8.21 19.95
N LEU A 188 -9.56 7.39 18.95
CA LEU A 188 -8.80 6.14 19.14
C LEU A 188 -7.47 6.17 18.38
N ASP A 189 -6.86 7.35 18.29
CA ASP A 189 -5.55 7.49 17.71
C ASP A 189 -4.56 6.55 18.44
N TYR A 190 -4.27 5.41 17.77
CA TYR A 190 -2.99 4.74 17.75
C TYR A 190 -2.65 3.65 18.77
N SER A 191 -3.51 3.31 19.70
CA SER A 191 -3.13 2.31 20.72
C SER A 191 -3.40 0.86 20.25
N SER A 192 -4.59 0.53 19.76
CA SER A 192 -5.02 -0.84 19.49
C SER A 192 -4.81 -1.26 18.02
N SER A 193 -4.17 -2.41 17.80
CA SER A 193 -3.98 -3.03 16.48
C SER A 193 -5.31 -3.52 15.91
N PHE A 194 -6.20 -4.03 16.76
CA PHE A 194 -7.55 -4.46 16.41
C PHE A 194 -8.38 -3.32 15.84
N LEU A 195 -8.42 -2.16 16.50
CA LEU A 195 -9.17 -1.00 16.04
C LEU A 195 -8.66 -0.48 14.71
N LYS A 196 -7.34 -0.44 14.51
CA LYS A 196 -6.72 -0.07 13.23
C LYS A 196 -7.16 -1.00 12.11
N GLN A 197 -7.20 -2.31 12.38
CA GLN A 197 -7.61 -3.31 11.40
C GLN A 197 -9.09 -3.20 11.05
N ILE A 198 -9.96 -2.96 12.02
CA ILE A 198 -11.41 -2.73 11.78
C ILE A 198 -11.62 -1.47 10.94
N LEU A 199 -10.96 -0.35 11.28
CA LEU A 199 -11.04 0.88 10.49
C LEU A 199 -10.59 0.68 9.05
N LEU A 200 -9.48 -0.03 8.85
CA LEU A 200 -8.99 -0.38 7.51
C LEU A 200 -10.04 -1.16 6.72
N ARG A 201 -10.67 -2.18 7.33
CA ARG A 201 -11.73 -2.98 6.70
C ARG A 201 -12.95 -2.13 6.32
N ILE A 202 -13.36 -1.27 7.23
CA ILE A 202 -14.44 -0.32 7.00
C ILE A 202 -14.14 0.57 5.78
N CYS A 203 -12.96 1.16 5.70
CA CYS A 203 -12.55 1.98 4.55
C CYS A 203 -12.51 1.19 3.23
N GLN A 204 -12.01 -0.05 3.25
CA GLN A 204 -11.96 -0.92 2.08
C GLN A 204 -13.35 -1.28 1.58
N ILE A 205 -14.28 -1.65 2.47
CA ILE A 205 -15.66 -1.99 2.14
C ILE A 205 -16.38 -0.77 1.56
N LYS A 206 -16.21 0.43 2.16
CA LYS A 206 -16.78 1.66 1.63
C LYS A 206 -16.32 1.92 0.21
N LYS A 207 -15.04 1.80 -0.07
CA LYS A 207 -14.48 1.98 -1.41
C LYS A 207 -15.06 0.99 -2.41
N ILE A 208 -15.19 -0.29 -2.05
CA ILE A 208 -15.82 -1.31 -2.88
C ILE A 208 -17.29 -0.93 -3.19
N GLN A 209 -18.05 -0.48 -2.18
CA GLN A 209 -19.44 -0.05 -2.37
C GLN A 209 -19.56 1.13 -3.33
N ASP A 210 -18.69 2.13 -3.18
CA ASP A 210 -18.69 3.32 -4.04
C ASP A 210 -18.33 2.95 -5.48
N ASP A 211 -17.33 2.08 -5.71
CA ASP A 211 -16.93 1.60 -7.02
C ASP A 211 -18.05 0.77 -7.69
N ILE A 212 -18.73 -0.11 -6.96
CA ILE A 212 -19.86 -0.91 -7.47
C ILE A 212 -21.06 -0.02 -7.82
N ARG A 213 -21.40 0.97 -6.96
CA ARG A 213 -22.49 1.92 -7.23
C ARG A 213 -22.21 2.78 -8.46
N ALA A 214 -20.94 3.14 -8.67
CA ALA A 214 -20.50 3.88 -9.85
C ALA A 214 -20.50 3.01 -11.15
N GLY A 215 -20.77 1.71 -11.03
CA GLY A 215 -20.72 0.77 -12.15
C GLY A 215 -19.30 0.55 -12.69
N LYS A 216 -18.29 0.88 -11.90
CA LYS A 216 -16.88 0.70 -12.26
C LYS A 216 -16.41 -0.66 -11.76
N SER A 217 -16.25 -1.62 -12.66
CA SER A 217 -15.54 -2.87 -12.38
C SER A 217 -14.04 -2.60 -12.43
N SER A 218 -13.48 -2.08 -11.33
CA SER A 218 -12.06 -1.76 -11.28
C SER A 218 -11.21 -2.96 -10.84
N LEU A 219 -9.98 -3.07 -11.37
CA LEU A 219 -8.99 -4.07 -10.95
C LEU A 219 -8.78 -4.04 -9.43
N LEU A 220 -8.82 -2.82 -8.86
CA LEU A 220 -8.72 -2.59 -7.43
C LEU A 220 -9.90 -3.19 -6.65
N CYS A 221 -11.12 -3.05 -7.16
CA CYS A 221 -12.30 -3.63 -6.53
C CYS A 221 -12.19 -5.16 -6.47
N GLY A 222 -11.79 -5.80 -7.57
CA GLY A 222 -11.55 -7.25 -7.62
C GLY A 222 -10.45 -7.68 -6.63
N ARG A 223 -9.36 -6.95 -6.55
CA ARG A 223 -8.27 -7.21 -5.59
C ARG A 223 -8.75 -7.11 -4.15
N LEU A 224 -9.44 -6.03 -3.78
CA LEU A 224 -9.93 -5.83 -2.42
C LEU A 224 -10.95 -6.90 -2.02
N LEU A 225 -11.89 -7.25 -2.91
CA LEU A 225 -12.88 -8.30 -2.66
C LEU A 225 -12.22 -9.66 -2.41
N THR A 226 -11.30 -10.05 -3.28
CA THR A 226 -10.60 -11.33 -3.16
C THR A 226 -9.76 -11.40 -1.90
N MET A 227 -9.07 -10.30 -1.57
CA MET A 227 -8.26 -10.18 -0.37
C MET A 227 -9.12 -10.33 0.90
N ILE A 228 -10.26 -9.64 0.98
CA ILE A 228 -11.18 -9.75 2.12
C ILE A 228 -11.78 -11.17 2.20
N ALA A 229 -12.17 -11.75 1.06
CA ALA A 229 -12.74 -13.10 1.03
C ALA A 229 -11.72 -14.14 1.52
N ILE A 230 -10.48 -14.09 1.07
CA ILE A 230 -9.42 -15.00 1.52
C ILE A 230 -9.11 -14.81 2.99
N ASP A 231 -9.05 -13.58 3.48
CA ASP A 231 -8.79 -13.28 4.88
C ASP A 231 -9.91 -13.82 5.79
N VAL A 232 -11.18 -13.64 5.39
CA VAL A 232 -12.34 -14.17 6.12
C VAL A 232 -12.33 -15.69 6.10
N LEU A 233 -12.10 -16.33 4.93
CA LEU A 233 -12.00 -17.78 4.84
C LEU A 233 -10.89 -18.32 5.74
N ALA A 234 -9.71 -17.72 5.71
CA ALA A 234 -8.60 -18.09 6.58
C ALA A 234 -8.97 -17.91 8.06
N GLY A 235 -9.64 -16.81 8.43
CA GLY A 235 -10.11 -16.57 9.79
C GLY A 235 -11.11 -17.61 10.28
N VAL A 236 -12.07 -17.97 9.42
CA VAL A 236 -13.05 -19.04 9.74
C VAL A 236 -12.35 -20.39 9.86
N CYS A 237 -11.45 -20.73 8.94
CA CYS A 237 -10.68 -21.98 9.02
C CYS A 237 -9.90 -22.07 10.34
N VAL A 238 -9.18 -21.00 10.73
CA VAL A 238 -8.44 -20.96 11.99
C VAL A 238 -9.39 -21.07 13.19
N ALA A 239 -10.53 -20.37 13.18
CA ALA A 239 -11.52 -20.46 14.23
C ALA A 239 -12.12 -21.88 14.35
N CYS A 240 -12.43 -22.53 13.23
CA CYS A 240 -12.91 -23.92 13.20
C CYS A 240 -11.85 -24.90 13.73
N ILE A 241 -10.60 -24.74 13.34
CA ILE A 241 -9.47 -25.55 13.84
C ILE A 241 -9.36 -25.38 15.35
N ILE A 242 -9.31 -24.14 15.84
CA ILE A 242 -9.18 -23.86 17.27
C ILE A 242 -10.39 -24.45 18.04
N SER A 243 -11.61 -24.24 17.56
CA SER A 243 -12.82 -24.74 18.22
C SER A 243 -12.92 -26.27 18.23
N SER A 244 -12.23 -26.96 17.31
CA SER A 244 -12.13 -28.42 17.31
C SER A 244 -11.22 -28.97 18.40
N TYR A 245 -10.24 -28.17 18.85
CA TYR A 245 -9.25 -28.60 19.86
C TYR A 245 -9.53 -28.04 21.26
N ALA A 246 -10.20 -26.89 21.36
CA ALA A 246 -10.41 -26.21 22.64
C ALA A 246 -11.73 -25.46 22.67
N SER A 247 -12.41 -25.48 23.81
CA SER A 247 -13.55 -24.59 24.05
C SER A 247 -13.07 -23.15 24.31
N VAL A 248 -13.95 -22.15 24.18
CA VAL A 248 -13.61 -20.75 24.52
C VAL A 248 -13.16 -20.64 25.99
N GLY A 249 -13.72 -21.46 26.88
CA GLY A 249 -13.30 -21.55 28.28
C GLY A 249 -11.86 -22.04 28.44
N ASP A 250 -11.45 -23.03 27.62
CA ASP A 250 -10.09 -23.58 27.65
C ASP A 250 -9.08 -22.56 27.10
N MET A 251 -9.45 -21.82 26.06
CA MET A 251 -8.61 -20.74 25.53
C MET A 251 -8.39 -19.63 26.56
N TYR A 252 -9.47 -19.24 27.26
CA TYR A 252 -9.39 -18.24 28.31
C TYR A 252 -8.53 -18.73 29.50
N SER A 253 -8.72 -19.98 29.94
CA SER A 253 -7.93 -20.58 31.02
C SER A 253 -6.44 -20.69 30.64
N SER A 254 -6.15 -21.02 29.37
CA SER A 254 -4.79 -21.04 28.83
C SER A 254 -4.15 -19.65 28.84
N PHE A 255 -4.88 -18.61 28.46
CA PHE A 255 -4.42 -17.23 28.55
C PHE A 255 -4.10 -16.83 29.99
N CYS A 256 -4.99 -17.13 30.94
CA CYS A 256 -4.76 -16.88 32.37
C CYS A 256 -3.53 -17.64 32.91
N SER A 257 -3.36 -18.90 32.51
CA SER A 257 -2.21 -19.71 32.89
C SER A 257 -0.91 -19.15 32.34
N TRP A 258 -0.92 -18.69 31.09
CA TRP A 258 0.22 -18.05 30.45
C TRP A 258 0.60 -16.72 31.11
N THR A 259 -0.38 -15.88 31.49
CA THR A 259 -0.11 -14.63 32.22
C THR A 259 0.50 -14.88 33.63
N LYS A 260 0.01 -15.91 34.34
CA LYS A 260 0.60 -16.35 35.62
C LYS A 260 2.03 -16.88 35.45
N LEU A 261 2.29 -17.66 34.38
CA LEU A 261 3.63 -18.13 34.04
C LEU A 261 4.58 -16.97 33.74
N LEU A 262 4.10 -15.97 32.99
CA LEU A 262 4.86 -14.76 32.70
C LEU A 262 5.22 -14.01 33.97
N ALA A 263 4.25 -13.81 34.88
CA ALA A 263 4.48 -13.18 36.17
C ALA A 263 5.51 -13.95 37.02
N ALA A 264 5.39 -15.28 37.10
CA ALA A 264 6.37 -16.13 37.79
C ALA A 264 7.77 -16.03 37.17
N THR A 265 7.85 -15.88 35.85
CA THR A 265 9.14 -15.70 35.15
C THR A 265 9.75 -14.34 35.47
N VAL A 266 8.94 -13.29 35.56
CA VAL A 266 9.40 -11.96 35.99
C VAL A 266 9.88 -11.97 37.44
N HIS A 267 9.18 -12.65 38.35
CA HIS A 267 9.66 -12.82 39.73
C HIS A 267 11.03 -13.51 39.77
N ARG A 268 11.20 -14.63 39.06
CA ARG A 268 12.50 -15.31 38.96
C ARG A 268 13.61 -14.39 38.39
N LEU A 269 13.28 -13.54 37.44
CA LEU A 269 14.22 -12.56 36.91
C LEU A 269 14.60 -11.50 37.97
N LEU A 270 13.64 -11.01 38.76
CA LEU A 270 13.89 -10.06 39.84
C LEU A 270 14.73 -10.69 40.96
N ASP A 271 14.49 -11.95 41.31
CA ASP A 271 15.30 -12.71 42.28
C ASP A 271 16.74 -12.89 41.75
N TRP A 272 16.92 -13.21 40.47
CA TRP A 272 18.24 -13.27 39.85
C TRP A 272 18.95 -11.91 39.87
N LEU A 273 18.24 -10.81 39.62
CA LEU A 273 18.77 -9.44 39.68
C LEU A 273 19.11 -9.03 41.13
N SER A 274 18.36 -9.52 42.13
CA SER A 274 18.64 -9.23 43.54
C SER A 274 19.85 -9.97 44.08
N GLY A 275 20.26 -11.07 43.44
CA GLY A 275 21.49 -11.80 43.75
C GLY A 275 22.74 -11.08 43.24
N ALA A 276 23.66 -11.81 42.67
CA ALA A 276 24.86 -11.26 42.01
C ALA A 276 24.78 -11.54 40.48
N PRO A 277 24.00 -10.78 39.71
CA PRO A 277 23.82 -11.04 38.28
C PRO A 277 25.16 -10.98 37.54
N ALA A 278 25.49 -12.05 36.83
CA ALA A 278 26.78 -12.21 36.13
C ALA A 278 28.02 -11.99 37.02
N GLY A 279 27.94 -12.24 38.33
CA GLY A 279 29.05 -12.05 39.26
C GLY A 279 29.31 -10.59 39.68
N LEU A 280 28.45 -9.67 39.28
CA LEU A 280 28.59 -8.26 39.63
C LEU A 280 28.06 -8.00 41.07
N LYS A 281 28.89 -7.39 41.90
CA LYS A 281 28.48 -6.94 43.25
C LYS A 281 27.71 -5.63 43.12
N LEU A 282 26.38 -5.72 43.21
CA LEU A 282 25.49 -4.57 43.19
C LEU A 282 25.32 -3.96 44.58
N ASN A 283 24.81 -2.72 44.66
CA ASN A 283 24.44 -2.09 45.90
C ASN A 283 23.24 -2.82 46.52
N GLN A 284 23.44 -3.61 47.57
CA GLN A 284 22.44 -4.48 48.17
C GLN A 284 21.17 -3.75 48.65
N PRO A 285 21.24 -2.64 49.41
CA PRO A 285 20.04 -1.90 49.82
C PRO A 285 19.20 -1.40 48.66
N LEU A 286 19.84 -0.86 47.60
CA LEU A 286 19.13 -0.37 46.41
C LEU A 286 18.49 -1.53 45.61
N THR A 287 19.23 -2.62 45.44
CA THR A 287 18.74 -3.81 44.75
C THR A 287 17.53 -4.42 45.44
N GLN A 288 17.57 -4.54 46.80
CA GLN A 288 16.43 -5.02 47.56
C GLN A 288 15.21 -4.10 47.45
N ALA A 289 15.42 -2.78 47.55
CA ALA A 289 14.34 -1.80 47.37
C ALA A 289 13.71 -1.86 45.96
N LEU A 290 14.54 -1.95 44.93
CA LEU A 290 14.04 -2.06 43.52
C LEU A 290 13.30 -3.39 43.28
N SER A 291 13.88 -4.51 43.74
CA SER A 291 13.25 -5.82 43.61
C SER A 291 11.90 -5.88 44.35
N ALA A 292 11.82 -5.37 45.58
CA ALA A 292 10.58 -5.27 46.35
C ALA A 292 9.54 -4.39 45.64
N PHE A 293 9.97 -3.23 45.11
CA PHE A 293 9.10 -2.33 44.37
C PHE A 293 8.51 -2.99 43.12
N PHE A 294 9.33 -3.61 42.27
CA PHE A 294 8.84 -4.26 41.06
C PHE A 294 8.02 -5.53 41.40
N SER A 295 8.39 -6.31 42.39
CA SER A 295 7.63 -7.47 42.83
C SER A 295 6.23 -7.09 43.33
N TYR A 296 6.11 -5.98 44.06
CA TYR A 296 4.82 -5.42 44.46
C TYR A 296 3.95 -5.06 43.24
N HIS A 297 4.52 -4.47 42.22
CA HIS A 297 3.78 -4.13 40.98
C HIS A 297 3.35 -5.37 40.21
N VAL A 298 4.11 -6.46 40.18
CA VAL A 298 3.67 -7.76 39.63
C VAL A 298 2.47 -8.30 40.38
N HIS A 299 2.51 -8.24 41.72
CA HIS A 299 1.40 -8.65 42.58
C HIS A 299 0.14 -7.83 42.31
N LEU A 300 0.29 -6.52 42.21
CA LEU A 300 -0.82 -5.60 41.87
C LEU A 300 -1.41 -5.91 40.50
N TRP A 301 -0.57 -6.26 39.54
CA TRP A 301 -1.01 -6.65 38.20
C TRP A 301 -1.82 -7.97 38.21
N ILE A 302 -1.39 -8.97 38.95
CA ILE A 302 -2.11 -10.23 39.12
C ILE A 302 -3.48 -9.98 39.75
N LEU A 303 -3.53 -9.18 40.83
CA LEU A 303 -4.77 -8.80 41.50
C LEU A 303 -5.74 -8.08 40.53
N TYR A 304 -5.22 -7.18 39.69
CA TYR A 304 -6.01 -6.51 38.67
C TYR A 304 -6.62 -7.50 37.66
N LEU A 305 -5.86 -8.48 37.20
CA LEU A 305 -6.35 -9.53 36.31
C LEU A 305 -7.42 -10.41 36.96
N GLU A 306 -7.26 -10.75 38.21
CA GLU A 306 -8.26 -11.52 38.99
C GLU A 306 -9.55 -10.73 39.19
N LEU A 307 -9.46 -9.44 39.48
CA LEU A 307 -10.63 -8.56 39.58
C LEU A 307 -11.36 -8.40 38.24
N ALA A 308 -10.60 -8.32 37.12
CA ALA A 308 -11.14 -8.19 35.78
C ALA A 308 -11.64 -9.50 35.18
N ASP A 309 -11.42 -10.66 35.81
CA ASP A 309 -11.76 -12.01 35.32
C ASP A 309 -13.19 -12.12 34.74
N PRO A 310 -14.27 -11.69 35.42
CA PRO A 310 -15.63 -11.83 34.88
C PRO A 310 -15.84 -11.02 33.59
N VAL A 311 -15.23 -9.85 33.49
CA VAL A 311 -15.30 -9.00 32.29
C VAL A 311 -14.48 -9.60 31.16
N LEU A 312 -13.28 -10.09 31.44
CA LEU A 312 -12.39 -10.70 30.46
C LEU A 312 -12.98 -11.98 29.85
N ARG A 313 -13.71 -12.77 30.64
CA ARG A 313 -14.46 -13.93 30.10
C ARG A 313 -15.53 -13.51 29.11
N GLY A 314 -16.32 -12.49 29.42
CA GLY A 314 -17.33 -11.98 28.50
C GLY A 314 -16.69 -11.44 27.22
N VAL A 315 -15.60 -10.71 27.32
CA VAL A 315 -14.85 -10.20 26.17
C VAL A 315 -14.26 -11.33 25.34
N ALA A 316 -13.76 -12.42 25.93
CA ALA A 316 -13.23 -13.56 25.20
C ALA A 316 -14.26 -14.18 24.25
N TRP A 317 -15.51 -14.32 24.64
CA TRP A 317 -16.59 -14.77 23.77
C TRP A 317 -16.80 -13.85 22.57
N VAL A 318 -16.87 -12.55 22.82
CA VAL A 318 -17.02 -11.54 21.75
C VAL A 318 -15.82 -11.58 20.79
N LEU A 319 -14.60 -11.71 21.30
CA LEU A 319 -13.39 -11.75 20.47
C LEU A 319 -13.34 -12.96 19.55
N VAL A 320 -13.83 -14.13 19.97
CA VAL A 320 -13.91 -15.32 19.11
C VAL A 320 -14.85 -15.05 17.93
N TRP A 321 -16.04 -14.50 18.17
CA TRP A 321 -16.99 -14.17 17.10
C TRP A 321 -16.45 -13.11 16.16
N VAL A 322 -15.84 -12.05 16.69
CA VAL A 322 -15.23 -11.01 15.88
C VAL A 322 -14.01 -11.53 15.11
N GLY A 323 -13.27 -12.48 15.68
CA GLY A 323 -12.17 -13.17 15.02
C GLY A 323 -12.57 -13.92 13.75
N MET A 324 -13.83 -14.37 13.65
CA MET A 324 -14.35 -14.97 12.40
C MET A 324 -14.42 -13.97 11.24
N CYS A 325 -14.35 -12.65 11.51
CA CYS A 325 -14.33 -11.63 10.47
C CYS A 325 -13.03 -11.59 9.64
N GLY A 326 -11.98 -12.34 10.03
CA GLY A 326 -10.77 -12.50 9.25
C GLY A 326 -9.55 -12.89 10.08
N ALA A 327 -8.62 -13.60 9.46
CA ALA A 327 -7.35 -13.99 10.09
C ALA A 327 -6.51 -12.77 10.51
N SER A 328 -6.53 -11.71 9.72
CA SER A 328 -5.85 -10.45 10.06
C SER A 328 -6.41 -9.81 11.34
N VAL A 329 -7.72 -9.95 11.57
CA VAL A 329 -8.39 -9.49 12.79
C VAL A 329 -7.97 -10.34 13.98
N GLN A 330 -7.87 -11.66 13.83
CA GLN A 330 -7.40 -12.57 14.89
C GLN A 330 -5.97 -12.23 15.33
N VAL A 331 -5.05 -12.01 14.38
CA VAL A 331 -3.67 -11.63 14.67
C VAL A 331 -3.60 -10.25 15.35
N ALA A 332 -4.45 -9.31 14.95
CA ALA A 332 -4.53 -7.99 15.59
C ALA A 332 -5.04 -8.10 17.04
N ILE A 333 -6.05 -8.93 17.31
CA ILE A 333 -6.53 -9.24 18.67
C ILE A 333 -5.41 -9.88 19.50
N LEU A 334 -4.69 -10.85 18.93
CA LEU A 334 -3.56 -11.49 19.62
C LEU A 334 -2.46 -10.47 19.98
N SER A 335 -2.19 -9.51 19.09
CA SER A 335 -1.25 -8.41 19.37
C SER A 335 -1.71 -7.55 20.56
N ASP A 336 -3.00 -7.22 20.64
CA ASP A 336 -3.55 -6.40 21.72
C ASP A 336 -3.63 -7.18 23.05
N LEU A 337 -3.92 -8.48 22.99
CA LEU A 337 -3.84 -9.35 24.18
C LEU A 337 -2.40 -9.47 24.71
N LEU A 338 -1.42 -9.53 23.81
CA LEU A 338 -0.01 -9.51 24.20
C LEU A 338 0.35 -8.19 24.90
N ASP A 339 -0.10 -7.05 24.37
CA ASP A 339 0.12 -5.73 24.98
C ASP A 339 -0.54 -5.66 26.38
N LEU A 340 -1.76 -6.18 26.52
CA LEU A 340 -2.46 -6.23 27.81
C LEU A 340 -1.69 -7.11 28.81
N ALA A 341 -1.31 -8.31 28.42
CA ALA A 341 -0.59 -9.25 29.29
C ALA A 341 0.79 -8.73 29.72
N THR A 342 1.45 -7.93 28.89
CA THR A 342 2.80 -7.40 29.15
C THR A 342 2.83 -5.95 29.61
N LEU A 343 1.67 -5.37 29.96
CA LEU A 343 1.55 -3.97 30.37
C LEU A 343 2.45 -3.63 31.57
N HIS A 344 2.56 -4.53 32.55
CA HIS A 344 3.42 -4.36 33.72
C HIS A 344 4.90 -4.24 33.33
N LEU A 345 5.39 -4.99 32.35
CA LEU A 345 6.76 -4.88 31.84
C LEU A 345 7.02 -3.53 31.16
N HIS A 346 6.00 -2.97 30.50
CA HIS A 346 6.09 -1.62 29.97
C HIS A 346 6.24 -0.57 31.08
N CYS A 347 5.48 -0.70 32.15
CA CYS A 347 5.61 0.17 33.32
C CYS A 347 7.02 0.05 33.95
N PHE A 348 7.57 -1.17 34.08
CA PHE A 348 8.93 -1.37 34.62
C PHE A 348 9.99 -0.69 33.76
N TYR A 349 9.87 -0.80 32.44
CA TYR A 349 10.74 -0.07 31.54
C TYR A 349 10.66 1.46 31.75
N ILE A 350 9.46 2.03 31.88
CA ILE A 350 9.27 3.47 32.11
C ILE A 350 9.89 3.90 33.44
N TYR A 351 9.66 3.16 34.53
CA TYR A 351 10.23 3.48 35.81
C TYR A 351 11.77 3.35 35.81
N GLY A 352 12.29 2.28 35.20
CA GLY A 352 13.73 2.09 35.02
C GLY A 352 14.38 3.21 34.21
N ALA A 353 13.77 3.60 33.08
CA ALA A 353 14.26 4.67 32.25
C ALA A 353 14.25 6.03 32.95
N ARG A 354 13.18 6.35 33.69
CA ARG A 354 13.11 7.59 34.49
C ARG A 354 14.14 7.65 35.58
N LEU A 355 14.34 6.53 36.29
CA LEU A 355 15.33 6.44 37.37
C LEU A 355 16.76 6.60 36.79
N TYR A 356 17.06 5.92 35.69
CA TYR A 356 18.35 6.04 35.02
C TYR A 356 18.60 7.47 34.49
N ASN A 357 17.64 8.09 33.85
CA ASN A 357 17.73 9.47 33.33
C ASN A 357 17.92 10.46 34.50
N LEU A 358 17.18 10.30 35.59
CA LEU A 358 17.37 11.12 36.81
C LEU A 358 18.80 11.01 37.34
N GLN A 359 19.33 9.80 37.46
CA GLN A 359 20.69 9.59 38.00
C GLN A 359 21.77 10.13 37.08
N THR A 360 21.67 9.92 35.77
CA THR A 360 22.62 10.45 34.79
C THR A 360 22.59 11.97 34.73
N SER A 361 21.40 12.57 34.82
CA SER A 361 21.21 14.03 34.90
C SER A 361 21.80 14.62 36.17
N LEU A 362 21.54 13.97 37.31
CA LEU A 362 22.14 14.34 38.60
C LEU A 362 23.66 14.23 38.55
N LEU A 363 24.22 13.13 38.03
CA LEU A 363 25.66 12.95 37.87
C LEU A 363 26.28 14.09 37.05
N GLY A 364 25.70 14.43 35.89
CA GLY A 364 26.16 15.54 35.07
C GLY A 364 26.05 16.89 35.77
N SER A 365 25.01 17.11 36.57
CA SER A 365 24.82 18.33 37.34
C SER A 365 25.87 18.45 38.47
N GLN A 366 26.09 17.37 39.22
CA GLN A 366 27.07 17.33 40.31
C GLN A 366 28.50 17.45 39.79
N TRP A 367 28.82 16.85 38.64
CA TRP A 367 30.11 17.02 37.97
C TRP A 367 30.39 18.48 37.58
N ARG A 368 29.37 19.18 37.04
CA ARG A 368 29.51 20.63 36.75
C ARG A 368 29.72 21.44 38.05
N ALA A 369 28.94 21.14 39.09
CA ALA A 369 29.06 21.82 40.36
C ALA A 369 30.42 21.57 41.02
N PHE A 370 30.97 20.34 40.97
CA PHE A 370 32.30 20.01 41.43
C PHE A 370 33.40 20.82 40.72
N ARG A 371 33.22 21.05 39.42
CA ARG A 371 34.13 21.90 38.61
C ARG A 371 33.91 23.40 38.81
N GLY A 372 33.09 23.86 39.75
CA GLY A 372 32.77 25.24 40.00
C GLY A 372 31.94 25.92 38.89
N ARG A 373 31.19 25.12 38.13
CA ARG A 373 30.32 25.57 37.06
C ARG A 373 28.86 25.35 37.36
N LYS A 374 28.00 26.31 37.02
CA LYS A 374 26.55 26.21 37.22
C LYS A 374 25.84 26.51 35.90
N TRP A 375 24.85 25.69 35.57
CA TRP A 375 23.97 25.99 34.44
C TRP A 375 23.02 27.15 34.80
N ASN A 376 23.01 28.18 33.97
CA ASN A 376 22.11 29.30 34.07
C ASN A 376 20.96 29.14 33.08
N PRO A 377 19.73 28.82 33.52
CA PRO A 377 18.60 28.59 32.62
C PRO A 377 18.15 29.87 31.91
N LEU A 378 18.35 31.05 32.52
CA LEU A 378 17.95 32.32 31.93
C LEU A 378 18.86 32.72 30.75
N LYS A 379 20.16 32.44 30.88
CA LYS A 379 21.17 32.76 29.84
C LYS A 379 21.51 31.56 28.96
N GLN A 380 20.92 30.40 29.21
CA GLN A 380 21.19 29.14 28.50
C GLN A 380 22.68 28.82 28.32
N ARG A 381 23.48 29.19 29.32
CA ARG A 381 24.93 28.96 29.32
C ARG A 381 25.43 28.48 30.67
N VAL A 382 26.65 27.94 30.67
CA VAL A 382 27.33 27.52 31.89
C VAL A 382 28.14 28.69 32.39
N ASP A 383 27.79 29.22 33.57
CA ASP A 383 28.53 30.30 34.26
C ASP A 383 29.52 29.70 35.26
N THR A 384 30.70 30.32 35.39
CA THR A 384 31.64 30.02 36.47
C THR A 384 31.16 30.66 37.78
N TYR A 385 31.30 29.92 38.88
CA TYR A 385 30.87 30.39 40.17
C TYR A 385 32.07 30.64 41.09
N ASP A 386 32.40 31.90 41.27
CA ASP A 386 33.41 32.33 42.25
C ASP A 386 32.74 32.54 43.63
N ALA A 387 32.86 31.58 44.50
CA ALA A 387 32.32 31.65 45.84
C ALA A 387 33.50 31.87 46.82
N GLY A 388 33.60 33.04 47.39
CA GLY A 388 34.48 33.30 48.54
C GLY A 388 34.11 32.42 49.74
N GLY A 389 35.06 32.05 50.57
CA GLY A 389 34.95 31.47 51.91
C GLY A 389 34.01 30.25 52.20
N ALA A 390 32.79 30.24 51.71
CA ALA A 390 31.81 29.16 51.89
C ALA A 390 32.05 27.96 50.95
N ILE A 391 33.13 27.93 50.22
CA ILE A 391 33.45 26.99 49.13
C ILE A 391 33.68 25.56 49.67
N SER A 392 34.24 25.44 50.87
CA SER A 392 34.67 24.12 51.41
C SER A 392 33.51 23.18 51.67
N LEU A 393 32.48 23.60 52.41
CA LEU A 393 31.34 22.76 52.79
C LEU A 393 30.54 22.33 51.56
N ARG A 394 30.30 23.26 50.65
CA ARG A 394 29.54 22.97 49.39
C ARG A 394 30.29 21.98 48.50
N ARG A 395 31.62 22.13 48.35
CA ARG A 395 32.41 21.15 47.58
C ARG A 395 32.40 19.78 48.21
N VAL A 396 32.54 19.69 49.52
CA VAL A 396 32.49 18.42 50.24
C VAL A 396 31.11 17.77 50.07
N LEU A 397 30.02 18.53 50.22
CA LEU A 397 28.67 18.02 50.04
C LEU A 397 28.45 17.54 48.58
N THR A 398 28.88 18.32 47.60
CA THR A 398 28.81 17.95 46.19
C THR A 398 29.62 16.68 45.89
N ALA A 399 30.82 16.55 46.48
CA ALA A 399 31.66 15.36 46.33
C ALA A 399 30.99 14.12 46.91
N VAL A 400 30.40 14.24 48.12
CA VAL A 400 29.68 13.14 48.75
C VAL A 400 28.47 12.68 47.94
N VAL A 401 27.65 13.63 47.45
CA VAL A 401 26.47 13.30 46.61
C VAL A 401 26.92 12.69 45.29
N PHE A 402 27.96 13.24 44.65
CA PHE A 402 28.53 12.70 43.43
C PHE A 402 28.98 11.25 43.61
N THR A 403 29.76 10.98 44.67
CA THR A 403 30.25 9.64 44.98
C THR A 403 29.09 8.66 45.22
N LEU A 404 28.07 9.08 45.98
CA LEU A 404 26.89 8.27 46.24
C LEU A 404 26.17 7.91 44.93
N VAL A 405 25.93 8.88 44.03
CA VAL A 405 25.27 8.65 42.76
C VAL A 405 26.08 7.71 41.85
N VAL A 406 27.43 7.85 41.84
CA VAL A 406 28.33 6.94 41.11
C VAL A 406 28.24 5.51 41.62
N PHE A 407 28.14 5.29 42.93
CA PHE A 407 27.98 3.95 43.48
C PHE A 407 26.61 3.33 43.25
N LEU A 408 25.55 4.14 43.10
CA LEU A 408 24.20 3.66 42.83
C LEU A 408 23.97 3.40 41.35
N LEU A 409 24.69 4.12 40.47
CA LEU A 409 24.50 4.08 39.02
C LEU A 409 24.63 2.66 38.40
N PRO A 410 25.62 1.83 38.72
CA PRO A 410 25.75 0.50 38.12
C PRO A 410 24.53 -0.38 38.40
N THR A 411 23.96 -0.31 39.61
CA THR A 411 22.77 -1.09 39.99
C THR A 411 21.57 -0.69 39.14
N THR A 412 21.25 0.61 39.03
CA THR A 412 20.14 1.08 38.24
C THR A 412 20.35 0.84 36.73
N THR A 413 21.58 0.95 36.24
CA THR A 413 21.92 0.67 34.84
C THR A 413 21.62 -0.79 34.48
N ILE A 414 21.94 -1.75 35.35
CA ILE A 414 21.66 -3.17 35.09
C ILE A 414 20.16 -3.44 35.06
N TYR A 415 19.39 -2.94 36.04
CA TYR A 415 17.94 -3.05 36.03
C TYR A 415 17.33 -2.40 34.75
N TYR A 416 17.77 -1.20 34.41
CA TYR A 416 17.34 -0.52 33.19
C TYR A 416 17.65 -1.32 31.93
N LEU A 417 18.87 -1.84 31.78
CA LEU A 417 19.31 -2.64 30.66
C LEU A 417 18.44 -3.90 30.48
N VAL A 418 18.15 -4.61 31.56
CA VAL A 418 17.31 -5.81 31.55
C VAL A 418 15.88 -5.45 31.06
N PHE A 419 15.31 -4.36 31.58
CA PHE A 419 13.97 -3.93 31.15
C PHE A 419 13.95 -3.39 29.71
N VAL A 420 15.05 -2.78 29.25
CA VAL A 420 15.21 -2.41 27.82
C VAL A 420 15.20 -3.66 26.95
N VAL A 421 15.96 -4.69 27.29
CA VAL A 421 16.02 -5.95 26.52
C VAL A 421 14.62 -6.59 26.46
N LEU A 422 13.92 -6.67 27.59
CA LEU A 422 12.55 -7.19 27.63
C LEU A 422 11.61 -6.33 26.74
N ARG A 423 11.70 -5.01 26.82
CA ARG A 423 10.87 -4.11 26.01
C ARG A 423 11.14 -4.25 24.52
N VAL A 424 12.40 -4.33 24.13
CA VAL A 424 12.81 -4.52 22.72
C VAL A 424 12.33 -5.89 22.21
N SER A 425 12.45 -6.95 23.01
CA SER A 425 11.96 -8.29 22.65
C SER A 425 10.44 -8.29 22.40
N LEU A 426 9.66 -7.64 23.28
CA LEU A 426 8.22 -7.51 23.11
C LEU A 426 7.86 -6.67 21.87
N LYS A 427 8.57 -5.56 21.62
CA LYS A 427 8.38 -4.76 20.39
C LYS A 427 8.72 -5.56 19.13
N LEU A 428 9.70 -6.43 19.17
CA LEU A 428 10.05 -7.32 18.05
C LEU A 428 8.92 -8.32 17.76
N VAL A 429 8.39 -9.00 18.79
CA VAL A 429 7.26 -9.92 18.64
C VAL A 429 6.04 -9.19 18.08
N ARG A 430 5.72 -8.01 18.62
CA ARG A 430 4.63 -7.16 18.10
C ARG A 430 4.87 -6.72 16.66
N GLY A 431 6.11 -6.39 16.31
CA GLY A 431 6.51 -6.07 14.93
C GLY A 431 6.31 -7.24 13.96
N LEU A 432 6.60 -8.47 14.41
CA LEU A 432 6.32 -9.69 13.64
C LEU A 432 4.81 -9.89 13.42
N LEU A 433 3.99 -9.73 14.46
CA LEU A 433 2.53 -9.81 14.34
C LEU A 433 1.98 -8.73 13.40
N ALA A 434 2.46 -7.50 13.50
CA ALA A 434 2.10 -6.41 12.58
C ALA A 434 2.54 -6.71 11.14
N GLY A 435 3.69 -7.34 10.95
CA GLY A 435 4.18 -7.83 9.66
C GLY A 435 3.25 -8.89 9.05
N ILE A 436 2.76 -9.83 9.85
CA ILE A 436 1.79 -10.85 9.41
C ILE A 436 0.47 -10.17 8.96
N VAL A 437 -0.06 -9.25 9.77
CA VAL A 437 -1.26 -8.48 9.42
C VAL A 437 -1.05 -7.70 8.12
N TRP A 438 0.12 -7.10 7.94
CA TRP A 438 0.47 -6.38 6.72
C TRP A 438 0.49 -7.30 5.48
N VAL A 439 1.11 -8.48 5.58
CA VAL A 439 1.15 -9.49 4.49
C VAL A 439 -0.27 -9.96 4.14
N LEU A 440 -1.12 -10.26 5.13
CA LEU A 440 -2.50 -10.66 4.92
C LEU A 440 -3.32 -9.56 4.20
N ASN A 441 -3.04 -8.28 4.51
CA ASN A 441 -3.73 -7.13 3.91
C ASN A 441 -3.21 -6.76 2.51
N ILE A 442 -2.02 -7.18 2.10
CA ILE A 442 -1.48 -6.88 0.76
C ILE A 442 -1.81 -7.97 -0.25
N ASN A 443 -2.12 -9.16 0.19
CA ASN A 443 -2.30 -10.38 -0.58
C ASN A 443 -2.51 -10.14 -2.10
N PRO A 444 -1.53 -10.48 -2.97
CA PRO A 444 -1.58 -10.20 -4.40
C PRO A 444 -2.21 -11.32 -5.22
N LEU A 445 -2.80 -12.35 -4.59
CA LEU A 445 -3.24 -13.58 -5.28
C LEU A 445 -4.17 -13.31 -6.47
N TYR A 446 -5.06 -12.32 -6.36
CA TYR A 446 -5.93 -11.93 -7.47
C TYR A 446 -5.14 -11.44 -8.70
N LEU A 447 -4.14 -10.60 -8.48
CA LEU A 447 -3.30 -10.07 -9.56
C LEU A 447 -2.43 -11.16 -10.18
N ILE A 448 -1.89 -12.04 -9.35
CA ILE A 448 -1.12 -13.22 -9.80
C ILE A 448 -2.01 -14.13 -10.64
N PHE A 449 -3.23 -14.42 -10.18
CA PHE A 449 -4.20 -15.23 -10.92
C PHE A 449 -4.53 -14.59 -12.29
N LEU A 450 -4.80 -13.29 -12.34
CA LEU A 450 -5.05 -12.58 -13.59
C LEU A 450 -3.84 -12.61 -14.54
N ASN A 451 -2.65 -12.50 -14.01
CA ASN A 451 -1.41 -12.56 -14.80
C ASN A 451 -1.19 -13.96 -15.40
N ILE A 452 -1.38 -15.02 -14.60
CA ILE A 452 -1.26 -16.41 -15.06
C ILE A 452 -2.35 -16.74 -16.08
N SER A 453 -3.57 -16.25 -15.88
CA SER A 453 -4.68 -16.46 -16.83
C SER A 453 -4.57 -15.64 -18.11
N GLY A 454 -3.51 -14.84 -18.28
CA GLY A 454 -3.28 -14.03 -19.48
C GLY A 454 -4.34 -12.94 -19.71
N SER A 455 -4.99 -12.47 -18.65
CA SER A 455 -6.08 -11.49 -18.76
C SER A 455 -5.59 -10.16 -19.32
N ASN A 456 -6.31 -9.62 -20.31
CA ASN A 456 -6.03 -8.32 -20.92
C ASN A 456 -6.04 -7.16 -19.92
N ARG A 457 -6.64 -7.33 -18.74
CA ARG A 457 -6.70 -6.31 -17.68
C ARG A 457 -5.35 -5.93 -17.08
N VAL A 458 -4.39 -6.85 -17.11
CA VAL A 458 -3.08 -6.73 -16.46
C VAL A 458 -1.97 -6.38 -17.45
N LYS A 459 -2.32 -6.29 -18.74
CA LYS A 459 -1.40 -5.83 -19.79
C LYS A 459 -1.16 -4.32 -19.61
N GLY A 460 0.09 -3.89 -19.48
CA GLY A 460 0.44 -2.49 -19.17
C GLY A 460 1.43 -1.87 -20.14
N ASP A 461 2.13 -2.70 -20.90
CA ASP A 461 3.12 -2.24 -21.86
C ASP A 461 2.63 -2.42 -23.29
N ILE A 462 2.94 -1.43 -24.15
CA ILE A 462 2.56 -1.39 -25.55
C ILE A 462 3.84 -1.45 -26.37
N TYR A 463 3.88 -2.30 -27.38
CA TYR A 463 4.97 -2.35 -28.34
C TYR A 463 4.46 -2.54 -29.76
N PHE A 464 5.27 -2.13 -30.73
CA PHE A 464 4.98 -2.29 -32.15
C PHE A 464 5.78 -3.47 -32.69
N SER A 465 5.11 -4.39 -33.38
CA SER A 465 5.74 -5.49 -34.11
C SER A 465 5.50 -5.33 -35.60
N THR A 466 6.50 -5.62 -36.40
CA THR A 466 6.36 -5.65 -37.86
C THR A 466 5.57 -6.89 -38.30
N LEU A 467 4.58 -6.74 -39.16
CA LEU A 467 3.77 -7.86 -39.63
C LEU A 467 4.56 -8.79 -40.60
N THR A 468 5.69 -8.34 -41.12
CA THR A 468 6.61 -9.13 -41.96
C THR A 468 7.22 -10.32 -41.22
N ASP A 469 7.38 -10.25 -39.89
CA ASP A 469 7.98 -11.35 -39.09
C ASP A 469 7.03 -12.54 -38.84
N GLN A 470 5.73 -12.37 -39.10
CA GLN A 470 4.75 -13.45 -38.89
C GLN A 470 4.51 -14.36 -40.13
N HIS A 471 5.03 -14.00 -41.31
CA HIS A 471 4.88 -14.75 -42.55
C HIS A 471 6.23 -15.15 -43.18
N GLN A 472 7.25 -15.52 -42.37
CA GLN A 472 8.47 -16.14 -42.90
C GLN A 472 8.16 -17.55 -43.42
N GLY A 473 7.62 -17.62 -44.63
CA GLY A 473 7.43 -18.85 -45.42
C GLY A 473 7.65 -18.65 -46.92
N GLU A 474 7.52 -17.43 -47.43
CA GLU A 474 7.77 -17.13 -48.85
C GLU A 474 8.48 -15.78 -49.00
N ALA A 475 9.78 -15.81 -49.14
CA ALA A 475 10.60 -14.66 -49.49
C ALA A 475 10.32 -14.30 -50.96
N VAL A 476 9.52 -13.26 -51.17
CA VAL A 476 9.48 -12.55 -52.45
C VAL A 476 10.36 -11.31 -52.27
N GLU A 477 11.58 -11.41 -52.84
CA GLU A 477 12.41 -10.23 -53.13
C GLU A 477 11.71 -9.37 -54.17
N GLY A 478 11.01 -8.32 -53.71
CA GLY A 478 10.42 -7.28 -54.56
C GLY A 478 10.50 -5.95 -53.85
N ASN A 479 10.98 -4.92 -54.53
CA ASN A 479 11.08 -3.53 -54.08
C ASN A 479 9.77 -3.10 -53.38
N CYS A 480 9.84 -2.87 -52.06
CA CYS A 480 8.68 -2.47 -51.26
C CYS A 480 8.40 -0.95 -51.43
N GLU A 481 7.58 -0.58 -52.41
CA GLU A 481 6.95 0.77 -52.51
C GLU A 481 5.66 0.89 -51.69
N GLY A 482 5.39 -0.04 -50.76
CA GLY A 482 4.16 -0.08 -49.95
C GLY A 482 4.32 0.54 -48.55
N PRO A 483 3.19 0.78 -47.85
CA PRO A 483 3.21 1.28 -46.46
C PRO A 483 3.83 0.27 -45.52
N LEU A 484 4.57 0.74 -44.52
CA LEU A 484 5.11 -0.12 -43.45
C LEU A 484 3.95 -0.66 -42.61
N LEU A 485 3.81 -1.99 -42.53
CA LEU A 485 2.75 -2.65 -41.80
C LEU A 485 3.23 -2.98 -40.39
N LEU A 486 2.60 -2.39 -39.37
CA LEU A 486 2.89 -2.60 -37.98
C LEU A 486 1.67 -3.16 -37.25
N SER A 487 1.87 -4.02 -36.28
CA SER A 487 0.83 -4.44 -35.35
C SER A 487 1.17 -3.90 -33.96
N LEU A 488 0.20 -3.22 -33.35
CA LEU A 488 0.28 -2.81 -31.97
C LEU A 488 -0.11 -3.99 -31.09
N CYS A 489 0.82 -4.43 -30.26
CA CYS A 489 0.65 -5.54 -29.35
C CYS A 489 0.75 -5.05 -27.90
N THR A 490 0.02 -5.69 -27.02
CA THR A 490 0.06 -5.41 -25.60
C THR A 490 0.80 -6.53 -24.87
N TRP A 491 1.70 -6.18 -23.95
CA TRP A 491 2.47 -7.13 -23.16
C TRP A 491 2.05 -7.09 -21.69
N PRO A 492 2.03 -8.25 -20.98
CA PRO A 492 1.78 -8.26 -19.55
C PRO A 492 2.90 -7.51 -18.82
N SER A 493 2.53 -6.55 -17.99
CA SER A 493 3.49 -5.83 -17.15
C SER A 493 4.17 -6.77 -16.15
N SER A 494 5.40 -6.42 -15.74
CA SER A 494 6.10 -7.20 -14.70
C SER A 494 5.29 -7.20 -13.40
N LEU A 495 5.32 -8.31 -12.65
CA LEU A 495 4.59 -8.46 -11.39
C LEU A 495 4.92 -7.34 -10.39
N SER A 496 6.16 -6.87 -10.35
CA SER A 496 6.58 -5.75 -9.51
C SER A 496 5.85 -4.46 -9.87
N HIS A 497 5.72 -4.14 -11.16
CA HIS A 497 4.96 -2.97 -11.64
C HIS A 497 3.47 -3.09 -11.32
N ILE A 498 2.87 -4.26 -11.58
CA ILE A 498 1.46 -4.52 -11.28
C ILE A 498 1.17 -4.32 -9.78
N LEU A 499 2.08 -4.76 -8.92
CA LEU A 499 1.94 -4.63 -7.46
C LEU A 499 2.07 -3.18 -6.99
N THR A 500 2.95 -2.39 -7.58
CA THR A 500 3.14 -0.98 -7.22
C THR A 500 1.99 -0.10 -7.73
N ASP A 501 1.59 -0.25 -8.98
CA ASP A 501 0.53 0.55 -9.61
C ASP A 501 -0.87 0.22 -9.09
N ALA A 502 -1.10 -1.03 -8.70
CA ALA A 502 -2.36 -1.46 -8.09
C ALA A 502 -2.40 -1.23 -6.57
N SER A 503 -1.41 -0.54 -6.00
CA SER A 503 -1.31 -0.25 -4.56
C SER A 503 -1.85 1.15 -4.25
N PRO A 504 -3.14 1.31 -3.94
CA PRO A 504 -3.69 2.61 -3.58
C PRO A 504 -3.30 2.98 -2.14
N ASN A 505 -3.47 4.27 -1.80
CA ASN A 505 -3.29 4.83 -0.45
C ASN A 505 -4.16 4.17 0.65
N THR A 506 -4.99 3.18 0.29
CA THR A 506 -5.82 2.39 1.20
C THR A 506 -5.10 1.18 1.80
N PHE A 507 -3.87 0.90 1.37
CA PHE A 507 -3.06 -0.15 2.00
C PHE A 507 -2.23 0.42 3.14
N PRO A 508 -2.09 -0.33 4.25
CA PRO A 508 -1.25 0.11 5.35
C PRO A 508 0.20 0.27 4.88
N SER A 509 0.82 1.39 5.23
CA SER A 509 2.25 1.60 5.00
C SER A 509 3.06 0.50 5.70
N ARG A 510 4.16 0.09 5.09
CA ARG A 510 5.06 -0.90 5.69
C ARG A 510 5.56 -0.36 7.04
N PRO A 511 5.43 -1.13 8.13
CA PRO A 511 6.00 -0.73 9.41
C PRO A 511 7.52 -0.69 9.29
N SER A 512 8.09 0.50 9.17
CA SER A 512 9.55 0.69 9.15
C SER A 512 10.01 1.14 10.52
N PRO A 513 10.87 0.36 11.22
CA PRO A 513 11.44 0.80 12.49
C PRO A 513 12.46 1.92 12.25
N ASN A 514 12.32 3.03 12.97
CA ASN A 514 13.29 4.10 12.94
C ASN A 514 14.42 3.80 13.94
N TRP A 515 15.44 3.07 13.48
CA TRP A 515 16.53 2.55 14.32
C TRP A 515 17.34 3.65 15.00
N SER A 516 17.53 4.80 14.35
CA SER A 516 18.27 5.93 14.95
C SER A 516 17.52 6.50 16.16
N PHE A 517 16.20 6.65 16.04
CA PHE A 517 15.36 7.10 17.16
C PHE A 517 15.35 6.08 18.31
N ILE A 518 15.25 4.78 18.00
CA ILE A 518 15.27 3.72 19.00
C ILE A 518 16.59 3.72 19.78
N LEU A 519 17.73 3.81 19.09
CA LEU A 519 19.06 3.85 19.72
C LEU A 519 19.26 5.10 20.56
N SER A 520 18.89 6.28 20.08
CA SER A 520 19.00 7.52 20.86
C SER A 520 18.13 7.47 22.12
N SER A 521 16.89 7.02 22.02
CA SER A 521 15.98 6.89 23.17
C SER A 521 16.50 5.90 24.21
N ILE A 522 17.14 4.80 23.79
CA ILE A 522 17.78 3.85 24.70
C ILE A 522 18.98 4.50 25.41
N MET A 523 19.84 5.23 24.69
CA MET A 523 21.04 5.84 25.30
C MET A 523 20.71 6.93 26.33
N PHE A 524 19.67 7.71 26.07
CA PHE A 524 19.30 8.83 26.96
C PHE A 524 18.21 8.48 27.96
N GLY A 525 17.70 7.25 27.97
CA GLY A 525 16.59 6.84 28.85
C GLY A 525 15.29 7.57 28.53
N GLU A 526 15.12 8.01 27.27
CA GLU A 526 13.89 8.60 26.79
C GLU A 526 12.84 7.53 26.46
N HIS A 527 11.56 7.91 26.45
CA HIS A 527 10.50 6.93 26.22
C HIS A 527 10.53 6.40 24.79
N LEU A 528 10.69 5.09 24.66
CA LEU A 528 10.36 4.38 23.42
C LEU A 528 8.83 4.30 23.28
N LEU A 529 8.24 5.23 22.54
CA LEU A 529 6.81 5.23 22.19
C LEU A 529 6.44 4.07 21.27
#